data_e2d9f598a52af7390e31ff5736b9bf97
#
_entry.id   e2d9f598a52af7390e31ff5736b9bf97
#
_cell.length_a   1.000
_cell.length_b   1.000
_cell.length_c   1.000
_cell.angle_alpha   90.00
_cell.angle_beta   90.00
_cell.angle_gamma   90.00
#
_symmetry.space_group_name_H-M   'P 1'
#
loop_
_entity.id
_entity.type
_entity.pdbx_description
1 polymer ?
#
loop_
_entity_poly.entity_id
_entity_poly.type
_entity_poly.pdbx_seq_one_letter_code
_entity_poly.pdbx_strand_id
1 'polypeptide(L)'
;MNFEKFLKISIGALAGVLLLGINSAHAFTACQVTDVGGVDDKSFNQTAWKGVQDAVAKHGVDSKLLESKSETDYEPHLNSMVNAGCDVIIAVGFLMGEATKNAAEANKDSNFTIIDFAYDPTVPNILGQVFATDQAAFLAGYLSAGVSKTGIVGTFGGINIPPVTGFMDGFAWGVKHYNKVKGKNVQVLGWDPDAKEGLFTNNFDSTDDGKAFAQNLYDEGADIVMPVAGPVGLGSASLADELGSDKLKIIGVDGDWTQTDPARKGVYLTSVLKKMDVTVLSVIESVKSGSYSGGITVGTLENGGVGIAPYHDLASEVSSELASEVEALRKGIISGSIVMNK
;
A
#
# COMPACT_ATOMS: atom_id res chain seq x y z
N MET A 1 18.58 -57.11 -82.72
CA MET A 1 17.35 -56.41 -83.12
C MET A 1 16.35 -56.61 -82.00
N ASN A 2 16.43 -55.70 -80.99
CA ASN A 2 15.37 -55.52 -80.01
C ASN A 2 15.56 -54.19 -79.28
N PHE A 3 14.61 -53.32 -79.33
CA PHE A 3 14.54 -52.05 -78.70
C PHE A 3 13.92 -52.19 -77.33
N GLU A 4 14.65 -51.83 -76.27
CA GLU A 4 14.06 -51.63 -74.98
C GLU A 4 13.86 -50.12 -74.69
N LYS A 5 12.63 -49.74 -74.44
CA LYS A 5 12.22 -48.40 -74.08
C LYS A 5 12.42 -48.21 -72.56
N PHE A 6 13.29 -47.31 -72.15
CA PHE A 6 13.38 -46.87 -70.81
C PHE A 6 12.32 -45.78 -70.49
N LEU A 7 11.38 -46.13 -69.61
CA LEU A 7 10.39 -45.21 -69.07
C LEU A 7 11.02 -44.47 -67.88
N LYS A 8 11.29 -43.17 -68.03
CA LYS A 8 11.75 -42.29 -66.91
C LYS A 8 10.54 -41.82 -66.12
N ILE A 9 10.37 -42.30 -64.90
CA ILE A 9 9.45 -41.78 -63.92
C ILE A 9 10.11 -40.58 -63.17
N SER A 10 9.60 -39.39 -63.44
CA SER A 10 10.01 -38.19 -62.67
C SER A 10 9.23 -38.11 -61.36
N ILE A 11 9.87 -38.36 -60.24
CA ILE A 11 9.29 -38.13 -58.92
C ILE A 11 9.49 -36.65 -58.59
N GLY A 12 8.42 -35.86 -58.70
CA GLY A 12 8.39 -34.48 -58.23
C GLY A 12 8.28 -34.46 -56.68
N ALA A 13 9.34 -34.11 -56.02
CA ALA A 13 9.32 -33.86 -54.60
C ALA A 13 8.66 -32.48 -54.31
N LEU A 14 7.41 -32.51 -53.85
CA LEU A 14 6.70 -31.32 -53.37
C LEU A 14 7.23 -31.04 -51.95
N ALA A 15 8.21 -30.15 -51.84
CA ALA A 15 8.69 -29.63 -50.55
C ALA A 15 7.64 -28.64 -50.00
N GLY A 16 6.73 -29.13 -49.13
CA GLY A 16 5.83 -28.31 -48.36
C GLY A 16 6.62 -27.54 -47.31
N VAL A 17 6.87 -26.25 -47.54
CA VAL A 17 7.40 -25.33 -46.51
C VAL A 17 6.27 -25.10 -45.51
N LEU A 18 6.31 -25.82 -44.37
CA LEU A 18 5.55 -25.42 -43.18
C LEU A 18 6.15 -24.13 -42.67
N LEU A 19 5.52 -23.01 -43.00
CA LEU A 19 5.70 -21.75 -42.27
C LEU A 19 5.10 -21.94 -40.87
N LEU A 20 5.91 -22.42 -39.93
CA LEU A 20 5.64 -22.28 -38.52
C LEU A 20 5.67 -20.77 -38.23
N GLY A 21 4.47 -20.16 -38.22
CA GLY A 21 4.29 -18.81 -37.69
C GLY A 21 4.79 -18.81 -36.25
N ILE A 22 5.95 -18.25 -36.05
CA ILE A 22 6.43 -17.91 -34.70
C ILE A 22 5.45 -16.82 -34.23
N ASN A 23 4.35 -17.23 -33.63
CA ASN A 23 3.60 -16.33 -32.77
C ASN A 23 4.59 -15.99 -31.65
N SER A 24 5.26 -14.83 -31.74
CA SER A 24 5.93 -14.23 -30.60
C SER A 24 4.82 -14.05 -29.55
N ALA A 25 4.75 -14.96 -28.59
CA ALA A 25 3.84 -14.78 -27.47
C ALA A 25 4.23 -13.42 -26.84
N HIS A 26 3.32 -12.46 -26.88
CA HIS A 26 3.50 -11.21 -26.18
C HIS A 26 3.73 -11.53 -24.71
N ALA A 27 4.89 -11.14 -24.16
CA ALA A 27 5.18 -11.36 -22.74
C ALA A 27 4.26 -10.41 -21.95
N PHE A 28 3.48 -10.99 -21.03
CA PHE A 28 2.59 -10.19 -20.17
C PHE A 28 3.40 -9.19 -19.34
N THR A 29 3.05 -7.92 -19.41
CA THR A 29 3.79 -6.81 -18.76
C THR A 29 2.91 -6.08 -17.76
N ALA A 30 3.32 -6.08 -16.48
CA ALA A 30 2.71 -5.29 -15.41
C ALA A 30 3.51 -4.00 -15.19
N CYS A 31 2.84 -2.87 -15.18
CA CYS A 31 3.48 -1.55 -15.15
C CYS A 31 2.97 -0.72 -13.97
N GLN A 32 3.88 -0.14 -13.20
CA GLN A 32 3.55 0.75 -12.08
C GLN A 32 3.99 2.17 -12.37
N VAL A 33 3.14 3.12 -11.98
CA VAL A 33 3.47 4.55 -11.88
C VAL A 33 3.33 4.95 -10.42
N THR A 34 4.41 5.49 -9.82
CA THR A 34 4.37 5.98 -8.43
C THR A 34 3.88 7.42 -8.36
N ASP A 35 3.42 7.81 -7.20
CA ASP A 35 3.32 9.23 -6.84
C ASP A 35 4.72 9.84 -6.56
N VAL A 36 4.74 11.06 -5.99
CA VAL A 36 5.97 11.83 -5.75
C VAL A 36 6.92 11.20 -4.70
N GLY A 37 6.46 10.25 -3.90
CA GLY A 37 7.28 9.57 -2.89
C GLY A 37 8.38 8.67 -3.46
N GLY A 38 8.25 8.27 -4.74
CA GLY A 38 9.18 7.34 -5.39
C GLY A 38 9.06 5.91 -4.87
N VAL A 39 9.71 4.95 -5.55
CA VAL A 39 9.55 3.51 -5.24
C VAL A 39 10.32 3.05 -4.01
N ASP A 40 11.34 3.77 -3.59
CA ASP A 40 12.20 3.41 -2.44
C ASP A 40 11.79 4.13 -1.14
N ASP A 41 10.49 4.38 -1.01
CA ASP A 41 9.87 5.13 0.10
C ASP A 41 9.77 4.33 1.41
N LYS A 42 10.17 3.07 1.41
CA LYS A 42 10.10 2.11 2.52
C LYS A 42 8.68 1.86 3.05
N SER A 43 7.66 2.34 2.35
CA SER A 43 6.26 2.35 2.79
C SER A 43 5.30 2.08 1.63
N PHE A 44 4.62 3.09 1.13
CA PHE A 44 3.47 3.03 0.24
C PHE A 44 3.81 2.48 -1.17
N ASN A 45 4.66 3.20 -1.91
CA ASN A 45 5.01 2.82 -3.28
C ASN A 45 5.81 1.52 -3.33
N GLN A 46 6.73 1.33 -2.38
CA GLN A 46 7.52 0.09 -2.28
C GLN A 46 6.62 -1.12 -2.00
N THR A 47 5.61 -0.98 -1.14
CA THR A 47 4.68 -2.07 -0.85
C THR A 47 3.84 -2.45 -2.07
N ALA A 48 3.36 -1.46 -2.84
CA ALA A 48 2.67 -1.72 -4.10
C ALA A 48 3.59 -2.39 -5.13
N TRP A 49 4.83 -1.88 -5.28
CA TRP A 49 5.83 -2.45 -6.19
C TRP A 49 6.21 -3.88 -5.84
N LYS A 50 6.23 -4.22 -4.56
CA LYS A 50 6.43 -5.60 -4.13
C LYS A 50 5.39 -6.55 -4.75
N GLY A 51 4.13 -6.16 -4.88
CA GLY A 51 3.11 -6.95 -5.55
C GLY A 51 3.43 -7.22 -7.03
N VAL A 52 4.01 -6.23 -7.74
CA VAL A 52 4.50 -6.42 -9.11
C VAL A 52 5.70 -7.38 -9.12
N GLN A 53 6.66 -7.21 -8.20
CA GLN A 53 7.82 -8.11 -8.10
C GLN A 53 7.42 -9.55 -7.75
N ASP A 54 6.40 -9.73 -6.90
CA ASP A 54 5.86 -11.05 -6.57
C ASP A 54 5.20 -11.70 -7.82
N ALA A 55 4.54 -10.90 -8.67
CA ALA A 55 4.02 -11.39 -9.95
C ALA A 55 5.13 -11.80 -10.92
N VAL A 56 6.22 -11.02 -11.00
CA VAL A 56 7.42 -11.40 -11.78
C VAL A 56 7.98 -12.73 -11.30
N ALA A 57 8.19 -12.87 -9.99
CA ALA A 57 8.77 -14.08 -9.40
C ALA A 57 7.86 -15.31 -9.55
N LYS A 58 6.54 -15.14 -9.41
CA LYS A 58 5.57 -16.24 -9.41
C LYS A 58 5.12 -16.66 -10.81
N HIS A 59 5.00 -15.70 -11.72
CA HIS A 59 4.35 -15.91 -13.02
C HIS A 59 5.25 -15.61 -14.22
N GLY A 60 6.48 -15.13 -14.01
CA GLY A 60 7.42 -14.78 -15.07
C GLY A 60 6.91 -13.65 -15.98
N VAL A 61 6.15 -12.71 -15.42
CA VAL A 61 5.67 -11.53 -16.15
C VAL A 61 6.79 -10.50 -16.25
N ASP A 62 6.78 -9.68 -17.29
CA ASP A 62 7.65 -8.51 -17.39
C ASP A 62 7.10 -7.37 -16.54
N SER A 63 7.97 -6.45 -16.14
CA SER A 63 7.56 -5.28 -15.35
C SER A 63 8.21 -4.00 -15.84
N LYS A 64 7.51 -2.88 -15.69
CA LYS A 64 8.03 -1.53 -15.92
C LYS A 64 7.62 -0.62 -14.76
N LEU A 65 8.46 0.36 -14.48
CA LEU A 65 8.24 1.34 -13.43
C LEU A 65 8.54 2.75 -13.97
N LEU A 66 7.66 3.69 -13.68
CA LEU A 66 7.93 5.13 -13.80
C LEU A 66 7.67 5.80 -12.45
N GLU A 67 8.62 6.62 -12.03
CA GLU A 67 8.52 7.40 -10.80
C GLU A 67 8.21 8.85 -11.14
N SER A 68 7.11 9.38 -10.57
CA SER A 68 6.74 10.77 -10.75
C SER A 68 7.50 11.67 -9.78
N LYS A 69 7.88 12.87 -10.25
CA LYS A 69 8.54 13.89 -9.44
C LYS A 69 7.59 15.05 -9.09
N SER A 70 6.47 15.11 -9.79
CA SER A 70 5.41 16.09 -9.57
C SER A 70 4.07 15.52 -10.04
N GLU A 71 2.96 16.10 -9.62
CA GLU A 71 1.62 15.70 -10.07
C GLU A 71 1.45 15.88 -11.59
N THR A 72 2.20 16.80 -12.21
CA THR A 72 2.17 17.01 -13.67
C THR A 72 2.76 15.85 -14.46
N ASP A 73 3.46 14.93 -13.82
CA ASP A 73 4.03 13.73 -14.46
C ASP A 73 3.01 12.58 -14.55
N TYR A 74 1.94 12.59 -13.74
CA TYR A 74 1.02 11.46 -13.59
C TYR A 74 0.39 11.03 -14.91
N GLU A 75 -0.32 11.93 -15.60
CA GLU A 75 -0.99 11.60 -16.86
C GLU A 75 -0.01 11.25 -17.99
N PRO A 76 1.10 11.99 -18.22
CA PRO A 76 2.15 11.60 -19.16
C PRO A 76 2.74 10.22 -18.89
N HIS A 77 2.99 9.86 -17.61
CA HIS A 77 3.55 8.56 -17.26
C HIS A 77 2.53 7.42 -17.51
N LEU A 78 1.26 7.60 -17.12
CA LEU A 78 0.21 6.61 -17.39
C LEU A 78 0.05 6.38 -18.90
N ASN A 79 0.00 7.43 -19.72
CA ASN A 79 -0.06 7.33 -21.16
C ASN A 79 1.20 6.68 -21.77
N SER A 80 2.38 6.92 -21.19
CA SER A 80 3.62 6.24 -21.59
C SER A 80 3.55 4.74 -21.35
N MET A 81 2.93 4.28 -20.25
CA MET A 81 2.73 2.85 -19.96
C MET A 81 1.72 2.21 -20.93
N VAL A 82 0.64 2.92 -21.30
CA VAL A 82 -0.27 2.49 -22.36
C VAL A 82 0.49 2.29 -23.68
N ASN A 83 1.25 3.30 -24.10
CA ASN A 83 2.03 3.26 -25.34
C ASN A 83 3.13 2.19 -25.31
N ALA A 84 3.62 1.84 -24.14
CA ALA A 84 4.60 0.77 -23.96
C ALA A 84 4.00 -0.64 -24.02
N GLY A 85 2.67 -0.76 -24.24
CA GLY A 85 1.96 -2.02 -24.39
C GLY A 85 1.82 -2.80 -23.06
N CYS A 86 1.66 -2.10 -21.92
CA CYS A 86 1.42 -2.74 -20.63
C CYS A 86 0.04 -3.41 -20.61
N ASP A 87 -0.03 -4.66 -20.15
CA ASP A 87 -1.30 -5.41 -20.01
C ASP A 87 -2.14 -4.94 -18.83
N VAL A 88 -1.45 -4.45 -17.79
CA VAL A 88 -2.06 -3.79 -16.62
C VAL A 88 -1.21 -2.62 -16.15
N ILE A 89 -1.87 -1.50 -15.84
CA ILE A 89 -1.24 -0.27 -15.39
C ILE A 89 -1.72 0.02 -13.97
N ILE A 90 -0.77 0.05 -13.03
CA ILE A 90 -1.00 0.27 -11.61
C ILE A 90 -0.63 1.72 -11.29
N ALA A 91 -1.62 2.54 -11.00
CA ALA A 91 -1.45 3.89 -10.48
C ALA A 91 -1.42 3.85 -8.95
N VAL A 92 -0.37 4.39 -8.33
CA VAL A 92 -0.17 4.30 -6.88
C VAL A 92 -0.34 5.68 -6.25
N GLY A 93 -1.51 5.94 -5.68
CA GLY A 93 -1.77 7.16 -4.91
C GLY A 93 -3.09 7.87 -5.25
N PHE A 94 -3.72 8.41 -4.20
CA PHE A 94 -5.00 9.12 -4.26
C PHE A 94 -4.98 10.30 -5.26
N LEU A 95 -3.88 11.06 -5.28
CA LEU A 95 -3.74 12.24 -6.13
C LEU A 95 -3.67 11.91 -7.64
N MET A 96 -3.46 10.65 -8.00
CA MET A 96 -3.48 10.19 -9.39
C MET A 96 -4.91 9.93 -9.93
N GLY A 97 -5.96 10.14 -9.12
CA GLY A 97 -7.33 9.80 -9.46
C GLY A 97 -7.81 10.38 -10.78
N GLU A 98 -7.65 11.68 -11.00
CA GLU A 98 -8.07 12.34 -12.25
C GLU A 98 -7.23 11.90 -13.45
N ALA A 99 -5.91 11.85 -13.29
CA ALA A 99 -4.99 11.43 -14.35
C ALA A 99 -5.27 9.98 -14.80
N THR A 100 -5.54 9.08 -13.84
CA THR A 100 -5.87 7.67 -14.14
C THR A 100 -7.20 7.56 -14.88
N LYS A 101 -8.21 8.35 -14.50
CA LYS A 101 -9.49 8.38 -15.19
C LYS A 101 -9.34 8.85 -16.63
N ASN A 102 -8.63 9.96 -16.86
CA ASN A 102 -8.39 10.50 -18.19
C ASN A 102 -7.67 9.48 -19.09
N ALA A 103 -6.61 8.86 -18.57
CA ALA A 103 -5.86 7.84 -19.31
C ALA A 103 -6.75 6.62 -19.65
N ALA A 104 -7.57 6.16 -18.73
CA ALA A 104 -8.46 5.00 -18.93
C ALA A 104 -9.61 5.29 -19.90
N GLU A 105 -10.24 6.47 -19.82
CA GLU A 105 -11.31 6.87 -20.74
C GLU A 105 -10.81 7.04 -22.19
N ALA A 106 -9.56 7.48 -22.35
CA ALA A 106 -8.90 7.58 -23.66
C ALA A 106 -8.45 6.20 -24.21
N ASN A 107 -8.24 5.19 -23.34
CA ASN A 107 -7.68 3.89 -23.68
C ASN A 107 -8.55 2.73 -23.12
N LYS A 108 -9.75 2.59 -23.67
CA LYS A 108 -10.80 1.70 -23.13
C LYS A 108 -10.45 0.21 -23.13
N ASP A 109 -9.50 -0.21 -23.95
CA ASP A 109 -9.04 -1.59 -24.06
C ASP A 109 -7.87 -1.90 -23.09
N SER A 110 -7.35 -0.89 -22.38
CA SER A 110 -6.29 -1.05 -21.39
C SER A 110 -6.88 -1.28 -20.00
N ASN A 111 -6.20 -2.10 -19.17
CA ASN A 111 -6.62 -2.39 -17.81
C ASN A 111 -5.86 -1.51 -16.82
N PHE A 112 -6.59 -0.78 -16.00
CA PHE A 112 -6.02 0.08 -14.97
C PHE A 112 -6.43 -0.38 -13.58
N THR A 113 -5.56 -0.19 -12.60
CA THR A 113 -5.92 -0.20 -11.20
C THR A 113 -5.31 1.00 -10.51
N ILE A 114 -6.01 1.52 -9.51
CA ILE A 114 -5.52 2.65 -8.72
C ILE A 114 -5.62 2.33 -7.23
N ILE A 115 -4.58 2.67 -6.49
CA ILE A 115 -4.50 2.51 -5.04
C ILE A 115 -4.98 3.77 -4.35
N ASP A 116 -5.80 3.61 -3.30
CA ASP A 116 -6.38 4.66 -2.45
C ASP A 116 -7.43 5.55 -3.12
N PHE A 117 -7.92 5.19 -4.31
CA PHE A 117 -8.97 5.94 -4.97
C PHE A 117 -10.08 5.01 -5.49
N ALA A 118 -11.31 5.49 -5.43
CA ALA A 118 -12.47 4.83 -6.02
C ALA A 118 -13.33 5.85 -6.76
N TYR A 119 -13.95 5.41 -7.85
CA TYR A 119 -14.80 6.26 -8.68
C TYR A 119 -16.28 5.97 -8.42
N ASP A 120 -17.09 7.02 -8.33
CA ASP A 120 -18.54 6.92 -8.31
C ASP A 120 -19.11 7.94 -9.33
N PRO A 121 -19.71 7.47 -10.45
CA PRO A 121 -19.83 6.08 -10.86
C PRO A 121 -18.50 5.42 -11.22
N THR A 122 -18.44 4.08 -11.12
CA THR A 122 -17.22 3.32 -11.49
C THR A 122 -16.88 3.46 -12.97
N VAL A 123 -15.58 3.39 -13.28
CA VAL A 123 -15.05 3.40 -14.65
C VAL A 123 -14.79 1.94 -15.07
N PRO A 124 -15.33 1.46 -16.22
CA PRO A 124 -15.36 0.03 -16.55
C PRO A 124 -14.00 -0.67 -16.63
N ASN A 125 -12.94 0.05 -16.98
CA ASN A 125 -11.58 -0.46 -17.11
C ASN A 125 -10.63 0.03 -16.01
N ILE A 126 -11.18 0.50 -14.88
CA ILE A 126 -10.41 0.82 -13.68
C ILE A 126 -10.92 0.01 -12.48
N LEU A 127 -10.02 -0.68 -11.79
CA LEU A 127 -10.28 -1.24 -10.47
C LEU A 127 -9.69 -0.33 -9.39
N GLY A 128 -10.55 0.35 -8.62
CA GLY A 128 -10.16 1.12 -7.44
C GLY A 128 -9.90 0.18 -6.26
N GLN A 129 -8.75 0.34 -5.62
CA GLN A 129 -8.36 -0.42 -4.43
C GLN A 129 -8.34 0.53 -3.23
N VAL A 130 -9.32 0.45 -2.36
CA VAL A 130 -9.39 1.23 -1.11
C VAL A 130 -9.27 0.33 0.10
N PHE A 131 -8.93 0.91 1.25
CA PHE A 131 -8.60 0.15 2.45
C PHE A 131 -9.24 0.77 3.67
N ALA A 132 -9.88 -0.06 4.51
CA ALA A 132 -10.42 0.33 5.80
C ALA A 132 -9.27 0.42 6.84
N THR A 133 -8.38 1.37 6.63
CA THR A 133 -7.18 1.56 7.46
C THR A 133 -7.50 1.97 8.88
N ASP A 134 -8.65 2.61 9.08
CA ASP A 134 -9.22 2.93 10.39
C ASP A 134 -9.38 1.69 11.28
N GLN A 135 -9.74 0.53 10.70
CA GLN A 135 -9.88 -0.72 11.45
C GLN A 135 -8.54 -1.18 12.05
N ALA A 136 -7.47 -1.17 11.28
CA ALA A 136 -6.15 -1.60 11.74
C ALA A 136 -5.48 -0.54 12.62
N ALA A 137 -5.66 0.74 12.28
CA ALA A 137 -5.16 1.86 13.08
C ALA A 137 -5.84 1.94 14.46
N PHE A 138 -7.10 1.53 14.57
CA PHE A 138 -7.78 1.38 15.86
C PHE A 138 -7.04 0.41 16.78
N LEU A 139 -6.59 -0.73 16.25
CA LEU A 139 -5.81 -1.70 17.01
C LEU A 139 -4.47 -1.10 17.45
N ALA A 140 -3.79 -0.37 16.56
CA ALA A 140 -2.53 0.32 16.86
C ALA A 140 -2.71 1.43 17.90
N GLY A 141 -3.79 2.19 17.85
CA GLY A 141 -4.13 3.22 18.84
C GLY A 141 -4.38 2.64 20.23
N TYR A 142 -5.16 1.55 20.31
CA TYR A 142 -5.39 0.82 21.56
C TYR A 142 -4.08 0.26 22.14
N LEU A 143 -3.27 -0.38 21.30
CA LEU A 143 -1.95 -0.87 21.66
C LEU A 143 -1.05 0.26 22.21
N SER A 144 -0.98 1.37 21.49
CA SER A 144 -0.17 2.54 21.87
C SER A 144 -0.59 3.09 23.22
N ALA A 145 -1.88 3.22 23.48
CA ALA A 145 -2.40 3.66 24.78
C ALA A 145 -2.02 2.71 25.91
N GLY A 146 -1.93 1.41 25.64
CA GLY A 146 -1.55 0.39 26.63
C GLY A 146 -0.04 0.34 26.92
N VAL A 147 0.80 0.74 25.95
CA VAL A 147 2.28 0.72 26.07
C VAL A 147 2.83 2.07 26.53
N SER A 148 2.15 3.18 26.23
CA SER A 148 2.60 4.52 26.60
C SER A 148 2.91 4.64 28.09
N LYS A 149 4.08 5.22 28.41
CA LYS A 149 4.55 5.49 29.77
C LYS A 149 4.17 6.91 30.25
N THR A 150 4.07 7.84 29.28
CA THR A 150 3.69 9.25 29.59
C THR A 150 2.19 9.44 29.64
N GLY A 151 1.41 8.55 29.02
CA GLY A 151 -0.02 8.73 28.81
C GLY A 151 -0.34 9.73 27.69
N ILE A 152 0.63 10.01 26.82
CA ILE A 152 0.47 10.90 25.65
C ILE A 152 1.03 10.19 24.42
N VAL A 153 0.20 10.08 23.38
CA VAL A 153 0.61 9.55 22.08
C VAL A 153 0.30 10.59 21.00
N GLY A 154 0.94 10.47 19.83
CA GLY A 154 0.78 11.47 18.78
C GLY A 154 0.57 10.85 17.42
N THR A 155 -0.04 11.61 16.50
CA THR A 155 -0.11 11.30 15.08
C THR A 155 -0.10 12.58 14.26
N PHE A 156 0.37 12.49 13.03
CA PHE A 156 0.25 13.55 12.03
C PHE A 156 0.14 12.93 10.64
N GLY A 157 -0.39 13.68 9.69
CA GLY A 157 -0.52 13.25 8.30
C GLY A 157 0.48 13.91 7.36
N GLY A 158 0.64 13.35 6.17
CA GLY A 158 1.28 14.03 5.05
C GLY A 158 0.36 15.12 4.50
N ILE A 159 -0.64 14.74 3.73
CA ILE A 159 -1.65 15.65 3.17
C ILE A 159 -3.02 15.27 3.75
N ASN A 160 -3.90 16.28 3.96
CA ASN A 160 -5.24 16.05 4.47
C ASN A 160 -6.16 15.47 3.38
N ILE A 161 -6.06 14.15 3.20
CA ILE A 161 -6.86 13.36 2.24
C ILE A 161 -7.44 12.12 2.93
N PRO A 162 -8.57 11.55 2.44
CA PRO A 162 -9.25 10.44 3.10
C PRO A 162 -8.39 9.23 3.44
N PRO A 163 -7.49 8.74 2.55
CA PRO A 163 -6.64 7.59 2.90
C PRO A 163 -5.62 7.87 4.01
N VAL A 164 -5.31 9.15 4.31
CA VAL A 164 -4.46 9.57 5.44
C VAL A 164 -5.28 9.73 6.70
N THR A 165 -6.38 10.50 6.64
CA THR A 165 -7.22 10.76 7.81
C THR A 165 -7.89 9.51 8.37
N GLY A 166 -8.13 8.48 7.53
CA GLY A 166 -8.65 7.19 7.97
C GLY A 166 -7.74 6.50 8.99
N PHE A 167 -6.42 6.52 8.80
CA PHE A 167 -5.47 6.02 9.81
C PHE A 167 -5.54 6.84 11.10
N MET A 168 -5.53 8.18 10.98
CA MET A 168 -5.53 9.09 12.13
C MET A 168 -6.82 8.96 12.95
N ASP A 169 -7.98 8.82 12.29
CA ASP A 169 -9.26 8.53 12.91
C ASP A 169 -9.21 7.23 13.72
N GLY A 170 -8.84 6.14 13.06
CA GLY A 170 -8.75 4.83 13.70
C GLY A 170 -7.84 4.85 14.91
N PHE A 171 -6.66 5.45 14.80
CA PHE A 171 -5.70 5.58 15.90
C PHE A 171 -6.30 6.32 17.10
N ALA A 172 -6.91 7.48 16.86
CA ALA A 172 -7.53 8.28 17.93
C ALA A 172 -8.72 7.55 18.57
N TRP A 173 -9.57 6.88 17.78
CA TRP A 173 -10.68 6.08 18.31
C TRP A 173 -10.18 4.87 19.13
N GLY A 174 -9.08 4.24 18.73
CA GLY A 174 -8.45 3.16 19.48
C GLY A 174 -7.97 3.60 20.86
N VAL A 175 -7.33 4.75 20.96
CA VAL A 175 -6.94 5.38 22.24
C VAL A 175 -8.17 5.74 23.09
N LYS A 176 -9.19 6.34 22.48
CA LYS A 176 -10.47 6.67 23.15
C LYS A 176 -11.14 5.41 23.70
N HIS A 177 -11.13 4.32 22.96
CA HIS A 177 -11.65 3.04 23.39
C HIS A 177 -10.86 2.45 24.57
N TYR A 178 -9.52 2.48 24.53
CA TYR A 178 -8.67 2.08 25.65
C TYR A 178 -9.02 2.85 26.91
N ASN A 179 -9.13 4.18 26.82
CA ASN A 179 -9.52 5.04 27.94
C ASN A 179 -10.86 4.60 28.54
N LYS A 180 -11.86 4.35 27.68
CA LYS A 180 -13.22 3.94 28.09
C LYS A 180 -13.20 2.62 28.85
N VAL A 181 -12.47 1.60 28.33
CA VAL A 181 -12.49 0.25 28.92
C VAL A 181 -11.56 0.07 30.12
N LYS A 182 -10.46 0.86 30.16
CA LYS A 182 -9.45 0.79 31.25
C LYS A 182 -9.62 1.87 32.32
N GLY A 183 -10.53 2.83 32.13
CA GLY A 183 -10.70 3.97 33.03
C GLY A 183 -9.45 4.86 33.07
N LYS A 184 -8.78 5.04 31.93
CA LYS A 184 -7.58 5.85 31.76
C LYS A 184 -7.89 7.17 31.06
N ASN A 185 -6.87 8.01 30.90
CA ASN A 185 -6.97 9.30 30.18
C ASN A 185 -5.70 9.53 29.35
N VAL A 186 -5.39 8.60 28.46
CA VAL A 186 -4.31 8.77 27.48
C VAL A 186 -4.73 9.82 26.47
N GLN A 187 -3.86 10.78 26.19
CA GLN A 187 -4.11 11.86 25.24
C GLN A 187 -3.59 11.52 23.85
N VAL A 188 -4.27 12.03 22.83
CA VAL A 188 -3.81 11.98 21.44
C VAL A 188 -3.47 13.40 21.01
N LEU A 189 -2.24 13.64 20.62
CA LEU A 189 -1.82 14.90 20.01
C LEU A 189 -1.85 14.79 18.48
N GLY A 190 -2.07 15.92 17.83
CA GLY A 190 -1.93 16.06 16.37
C GLY A 190 -3.13 15.64 15.54
N TRP A 191 -4.22 15.12 16.14
CA TRP A 191 -5.45 14.84 15.44
C TRP A 191 -6.67 14.84 16.35
N ASP A 192 -7.71 15.55 15.93
CA ASP A 192 -9.05 15.49 16.53
C ASP A 192 -10.01 14.85 15.51
N PRO A 193 -10.45 13.60 15.73
CA PRO A 193 -11.34 12.90 14.80
C PRO A 193 -12.76 13.45 14.75
N ASP A 194 -13.19 14.19 15.78
CA ASP A 194 -14.53 14.81 15.85
C ASP A 194 -14.55 16.15 15.09
N ALA A 195 -13.51 16.98 15.25
CA ALA A 195 -13.34 18.24 14.53
C ALA A 195 -12.81 18.08 13.10
N LYS A 196 -12.14 16.94 12.81
CA LYS A 196 -11.39 16.69 11.55
C LYS A 196 -10.25 17.69 11.34
N GLU A 197 -9.61 18.07 12.42
CA GLU A 197 -8.50 19.03 12.45
C GLU A 197 -7.25 18.40 13.07
N GLY A 198 -6.08 18.77 12.57
CA GLY A 198 -4.82 18.27 13.09
C GLY A 198 -3.59 18.69 12.30
N LEU A 199 -2.50 17.98 12.51
CA LEU A 199 -1.19 18.29 11.98
C LEU A 199 -0.93 17.59 10.65
N PHE A 200 -0.49 18.35 9.65
CA PHE A 200 -0.10 17.84 8.33
C PHE A 200 1.18 18.52 7.85
N THR A 201 2.11 17.74 7.31
CA THR A 201 3.35 18.25 6.70
C THR A 201 3.09 18.90 5.34
N ASN A 202 1.92 18.64 4.74
CA ASN A 202 1.51 19.06 3.39
C ASN A 202 2.42 18.51 2.27
N ASN A 203 3.11 17.41 2.51
CA ASN A 203 3.93 16.70 1.52
C ASN A 203 4.08 15.22 1.87
N PHE A 204 4.68 14.43 0.94
CA PHE A 204 5.03 13.03 1.12
C PHE A 204 6.49 12.74 0.78
N ASP A 205 7.40 13.70 0.88
CA ASP A 205 8.80 13.57 0.46
C ASP A 205 9.83 14.13 1.44
N SER A 206 9.47 15.07 2.32
CA SER A 206 10.39 15.71 3.26
C SER A 206 10.55 14.91 4.56
N THR A 207 11.62 14.14 4.67
CA THR A 207 11.97 13.46 5.95
C THR A 207 12.33 14.44 7.07
N ASP A 208 12.84 15.63 6.72
CA ASP A 208 13.15 16.68 7.71
C ASP A 208 11.87 17.19 8.39
N ASP A 209 10.77 17.36 7.63
CA ASP A 209 9.48 17.71 8.20
C ASP A 209 8.98 16.60 9.13
N GLY A 210 9.11 15.35 8.75
CA GLY A 210 8.75 14.21 9.59
C GLY A 210 9.49 14.17 10.91
N LYS A 211 10.79 14.51 10.89
CA LYS A 211 11.60 14.63 12.10
C LYS A 211 11.15 15.80 12.97
N ALA A 212 10.88 16.97 12.36
CA ALA A 212 10.45 18.16 13.08
C ALA A 212 9.07 17.99 13.75
N PHE A 213 8.11 17.37 13.03
CA PHE A 213 6.78 17.09 13.57
C PHE A 213 6.83 16.08 14.72
N ALA A 214 7.63 15.01 14.60
CA ALA A 214 7.82 14.05 15.66
C ALA A 214 8.52 14.68 16.88
N GLN A 215 9.49 15.60 16.66
CA GLN A 215 10.16 16.35 17.74
C GLN A 215 9.15 17.21 18.50
N ASN A 216 8.29 17.96 17.81
CA ASN A 216 7.25 18.77 18.44
C ASN A 216 6.32 17.92 19.32
N LEU A 217 5.83 16.78 18.79
CA LEU A 217 4.98 15.87 19.54
C LEU A 217 5.70 15.28 20.77
N TYR A 218 6.99 14.93 20.63
CA TYR A 218 7.82 14.43 21.71
C TYR A 218 8.03 15.51 22.80
N ASP A 219 8.30 16.75 22.41
CA ASP A 219 8.48 17.88 23.33
C ASP A 219 7.19 18.21 24.12
N GLU A 220 6.02 17.89 23.53
CA GLU A 220 4.71 17.94 24.18
C GLU A 220 4.41 16.70 25.04
N GLY A 221 5.33 15.73 25.09
CA GLY A 221 5.28 14.56 25.95
C GLY A 221 4.83 13.26 25.29
N ALA A 222 4.61 13.22 23.98
CA ALA A 222 4.28 11.97 23.30
C ALA A 222 5.48 11.01 23.30
N ASP A 223 5.27 9.77 23.76
CA ASP A 223 6.28 8.72 23.76
C ASP A 223 6.02 7.64 22.66
N ILE A 224 4.92 7.76 21.92
CA ILE A 224 4.60 6.96 20.76
C ILE A 224 4.00 7.86 19.69
N VAL A 225 4.53 7.79 18.44
CA VAL A 225 4.04 8.59 17.31
C VAL A 225 3.73 7.70 16.12
N MET A 226 2.59 7.94 15.47
CA MET A 226 2.18 7.33 14.20
C MET A 226 2.22 8.40 13.08
N PRO A 227 3.31 8.48 12.30
CA PRO A 227 3.40 9.39 11.16
C PRO A 227 2.69 8.80 9.94
N VAL A 228 1.56 9.36 9.53
CA VAL A 228 0.76 8.88 8.37
C VAL A 228 1.16 9.67 7.12
N ALA A 229 2.40 9.50 6.67
CA ALA A 229 2.99 10.37 5.67
C ALA A 229 4.02 9.69 4.74
N GLY A 230 3.90 8.36 4.55
CA GLY A 230 4.85 7.62 3.72
C GLY A 230 6.31 7.84 4.15
N PRO A 231 7.22 8.16 3.20
CA PRO A 231 8.65 8.33 3.49
C PRO A 231 8.97 9.48 4.48
N VAL A 232 8.11 10.48 4.59
CA VAL A 232 8.24 11.56 5.61
C VAL A 232 8.35 10.97 7.01
N GLY A 233 7.63 9.89 7.30
CA GLY A 233 7.68 9.20 8.58
C GLY A 233 9.04 8.57 8.94
N LEU A 234 9.92 8.35 7.96
CA LEU A 234 11.31 7.90 8.23
C LEU A 234 12.12 8.95 9.00
N GLY A 235 11.76 10.23 8.87
CA GLY A 235 12.33 11.29 9.70
C GLY A 235 11.95 11.14 11.17
N SER A 236 10.69 10.76 11.46
CA SER A 236 10.24 10.43 12.82
C SER A 236 10.98 9.22 13.37
N ALA A 237 11.20 8.19 12.55
CA ALA A 237 11.97 7.02 12.94
C ALA A 237 13.45 7.35 13.22
N SER A 238 14.04 8.27 12.44
CA SER A 238 15.39 8.78 12.70
C SER A 238 15.49 9.46 14.07
N LEU A 239 14.51 10.28 14.43
CA LEU A 239 14.45 10.89 15.74
C LEU A 239 14.34 9.85 16.86
N ALA A 240 13.47 8.86 16.68
CA ALA A 240 13.29 7.80 17.67
C ALA A 240 14.56 6.97 17.87
N ASP A 241 15.32 6.71 16.79
CA ASP A 241 16.61 6.02 16.83
C ASP A 241 17.67 6.83 17.59
N GLU A 242 17.70 8.16 17.38
CA GLU A 242 18.61 9.07 18.10
C GLU A 242 18.28 9.16 19.59
N LEU A 243 16.99 9.15 19.96
CA LEU A 243 16.55 9.26 21.35
C LEU A 243 16.59 7.94 22.10
N GLY A 244 16.38 6.83 21.39
CA GLY A 244 16.17 5.49 21.94
C GLY A 244 14.68 5.15 22.15
N SER A 245 14.33 3.87 21.94
CA SER A 245 12.95 3.39 22.03
C SER A 245 12.35 3.42 23.45
N ASP A 246 13.16 3.64 24.46
CA ASP A 246 12.70 3.90 25.83
C ASP A 246 12.05 5.27 26.00
N LYS A 247 12.34 6.21 25.10
CA LYS A 247 11.82 7.59 25.07
C LYS A 247 10.78 7.80 23.97
N LEU A 248 11.03 7.30 22.75
CA LEU A 248 10.13 7.47 21.62
C LEU A 248 10.03 6.19 20.82
N LYS A 249 8.80 5.75 20.53
CA LYS A 249 8.49 4.63 19.64
C LYS A 249 7.68 5.11 18.45
N ILE A 250 7.81 4.40 17.35
CA ILE A 250 7.09 4.72 16.10
C ILE A 250 6.14 3.59 15.75
N ILE A 251 4.95 3.96 15.28
CA ILE A 251 4.03 3.07 14.57
C ILE A 251 4.23 3.32 13.08
N GLY A 252 4.74 2.32 12.36
CA GLY A 252 4.86 2.40 10.89
C GLY A 252 3.50 2.36 10.20
N VAL A 253 3.48 2.69 8.91
CA VAL A 253 2.26 2.65 8.07
C VAL A 253 2.54 1.94 6.75
N ASP A 254 1.48 1.40 6.13
CA ASP A 254 1.44 0.72 4.83
C ASP A 254 2.14 -0.65 4.83
N GLY A 255 3.45 -0.69 5.02
CA GLY A 255 4.26 -1.89 5.13
C GLY A 255 4.72 -2.19 6.55
N ASP A 256 5.36 -3.34 6.74
CA ASP A 256 6.05 -3.66 7.99
C ASP A 256 7.44 -2.98 8.00
N TRP A 257 7.56 -1.87 8.73
CA TRP A 257 8.78 -1.07 8.74
C TRP A 257 9.98 -1.78 9.37
N THR A 258 9.78 -2.80 10.18
CA THR A 258 10.91 -3.63 10.63
C THR A 258 11.57 -4.39 9.48
N GLN A 259 10.83 -4.65 8.38
CA GLN A 259 11.33 -5.32 7.19
C GLN A 259 11.79 -4.33 6.12
N THR A 260 11.08 -3.21 5.95
CA THR A 260 11.41 -2.22 4.90
C THR A 260 12.49 -1.22 5.33
N ASP A 261 12.64 -0.98 6.64
CA ASP A 261 13.70 -0.17 7.26
C ASP A 261 14.38 -0.92 8.43
N PRO A 262 15.07 -2.02 8.16
CA PRO A 262 15.65 -2.88 9.20
C PRO A 262 16.74 -2.19 10.03
N ALA A 263 17.30 -1.09 9.55
CA ALA A 263 18.32 -0.31 10.28
C ALA A 263 17.76 0.28 11.58
N ARG A 264 16.47 0.62 11.61
CA ARG A 264 15.79 1.24 12.77
C ARG A 264 14.74 0.31 13.41
N LYS A 265 14.79 -0.99 13.17
CA LYS A 265 13.79 -1.96 13.66
C LYS A 265 13.54 -1.90 15.17
N GLY A 266 14.50 -1.44 15.96
CA GLY A 266 14.42 -1.33 17.42
C GLY A 266 13.50 -0.22 17.92
N VAL A 267 12.98 0.67 17.06
CA VAL A 267 12.06 1.75 17.45
C VAL A 267 10.61 1.53 17.00
N TYR A 268 10.35 0.51 16.17
CA TYR A 268 9.01 0.23 15.64
C TYR A 268 8.24 -0.67 16.61
N LEU A 269 7.19 -0.13 17.25
CA LEU A 269 6.32 -0.90 18.13
C LEU A 269 5.46 -1.88 17.33
N THR A 270 4.94 -1.44 16.20
CA THR A 270 4.23 -2.19 15.17
C THR A 270 4.12 -1.33 13.91
N SER A 271 3.45 -1.82 12.88
CA SER A 271 3.04 -1.03 11.71
C SER A 271 1.57 -1.31 11.40
N VAL A 272 0.83 -0.28 10.99
CA VAL A 272 -0.51 -0.44 10.43
C VAL A 272 -0.36 -0.85 8.96
N LEU A 273 -0.68 -2.10 8.67
CA LEU A 273 -0.47 -2.72 7.37
C LEU A 273 -1.62 -2.43 6.41
N LYS A 274 -1.28 -2.07 5.19
CA LYS A 274 -2.13 -1.98 4.02
C LYS A 274 -1.57 -2.95 2.97
N LYS A 275 -2.27 -4.05 2.72
CA LYS A 275 -1.74 -5.19 1.94
C LYS A 275 -1.79 -4.95 0.44
N MET A 276 -1.20 -3.85 -0.01
CA MET A 276 -1.12 -3.47 -1.42
C MET A 276 -0.33 -4.48 -2.25
N ASP A 277 0.69 -5.12 -1.67
CA ASP A 277 1.44 -6.20 -2.31
C ASP A 277 0.52 -7.37 -2.72
N VAL A 278 -0.38 -7.78 -1.84
CA VAL A 278 -1.34 -8.86 -2.09
C VAL A 278 -2.40 -8.44 -3.11
N THR A 279 -2.94 -7.22 -2.98
CA THR A 279 -4.02 -6.77 -3.86
C THR A 279 -3.50 -6.45 -5.27
N VAL A 280 -2.32 -5.88 -5.43
CA VAL A 280 -1.66 -5.65 -6.73
C VAL A 280 -1.36 -6.98 -7.42
N LEU A 281 -0.78 -7.96 -6.70
CA LEU A 281 -0.57 -9.31 -7.26
C LEU A 281 -1.88 -9.91 -7.75
N SER A 282 -2.95 -9.84 -6.96
CA SER A 282 -4.28 -10.37 -7.32
C SER A 282 -4.85 -9.70 -8.58
N VAL A 283 -4.67 -8.39 -8.75
CA VAL A 283 -5.10 -7.68 -9.96
C VAL A 283 -4.31 -8.16 -11.17
N ILE A 284 -2.99 -8.27 -11.07
CA ILE A 284 -2.14 -8.79 -12.17
C ILE A 284 -2.59 -10.20 -12.56
N GLU A 285 -2.86 -11.08 -11.59
CA GLU A 285 -3.37 -12.43 -11.82
C GLU A 285 -4.74 -12.42 -12.53
N SER A 286 -5.63 -11.51 -12.13
CA SER A 286 -6.96 -11.38 -12.73
C SER A 286 -6.91 -10.94 -14.20
N VAL A 287 -6.05 -9.97 -14.54
CA VAL A 287 -5.83 -9.56 -15.93
C VAL A 287 -5.21 -10.70 -16.74
N LYS A 288 -4.17 -11.35 -16.19
CA LYS A 288 -3.49 -12.46 -16.86
C LYS A 288 -4.42 -13.65 -17.15
N SER A 289 -5.38 -13.93 -16.27
CA SER A 289 -6.38 -15.00 -16.42
C SER A 289 -7.60 -14.60 -17.26
N GLY A 290 -7.73 -13.32 -17.64
CA GLY A 290 -8.90 -12.79 -18.35
C GLY A 290 -10.15 -12.65 -17.48
N SER A 291 -10.00 -12.66 -16.15
CA SER A 291 -11.09 -12.47 -15.18
C SER A 291 -11.19 -11.06 -14.61
N TYR A 292 -10.33 -10.16 -15.08
CA TYR A 292 -10.33 -8.77 -14.63
C TYR A 292 -11.66 -8.06 -14.94
N SER A 293 -12.12 -7.27 -14.00
CA SER A 293 -13.19 -6.30 -14.19
C SER A 293 -12.90 -5.03 -13.41
N GLY A 294 -13.28 -3.90 -13.95
CA GLY A 294 -13.29 -2.65 -13.21
C GLY A 294 -14.29 -2.68 -12.05
N GLY A 295 -14.20 -1.68 -11.18
CA GLY A 295 -15.04 -1.60 -9.99
C GLY A 295 -14.28 -1.11 -8.77
N ILE A 296 -14.65 -1.58 -7.59
CA ILE A 296 -14.03 -1.19 -6.32
C ILE A 296 -13.77 -2.45 -5.48
N THR A 297 -12.57 -2.54 -4.91
CA THR A 297 -12.24 -3.51 -3.86
C THR A 297 -11.92 -2.78 -2.56
N VAL A 298 -12.30 -3.38 -1.42
CA VAL A 298 -12.04 -2.81 -0.09
C VAL A 298 -11.23 -3.82 0.72
N GLY A 299 -10.01 -3.42 1.09
CA GLY A 299 -9.19 -4.18 2.05
C GLY A 299 -9.68 -3.94 3.48
N THR A 300 -9.98 -4.99 4.23
CA THR A 300 -10.50 -4.94 5.61
C THR A 300 -9.73 -5.88 6.52
N LEU A 301 -9.95 -5.79 7.84
CA LEU A 301 -9.46 -6.81 8.79
C LEU A 301 -10.02 -8.20 8.49
N GLU A 302 -11.26 -8.30 7.99
CA GLU A 302 -11.94 -9.56 7.70
C GLU A 302 -11.26 -10.31 6.54
N ASN A 303 -10.96 -9.61 5.44
CA ASN A 303 -10.33 -10.22 4.27
C ASN A 303 -8.79 -10.15 4.30
N GLY A 304 -8.21 -9.62 5.40
CA GLY A 304 -6.76 -9.50 5.56
C GLY A 304 -6.12 -8.40 4.72
N GLY A 305 -6.91 -7.51 4.11
CA GLY A 305 -6.42 -6.37 3.33
C GLY A 305 -5.79 -5.27 4.18
N VAL A 306 -6.12 -5.21 5.48
CA VAL A 306 -5.44 -4.39 6.48
C VAL A 306 -5.14 -5.22 7.72
N GLY A 307 -4.22 -4.75 8.58
CA GLY A 307 -3.85 -5.41 9.82
C GLY A 307 -2.79 -4.63 10.58
N ILE A 308 -2.22 -5.22 11.62
CA ILE A 308 -1.02 -4.71 12.28
C ILE A 308 0.11 -5.73 12.17
N ALA A 309 1.35 -5.24 12.09
CA ALA A 309 2.54 -6.07 12.08
C ALA A 309 2.78 -6.71 13.46
N PRO A 310 3.53 -7.81 13.54
CA PRO A 310 4.07 -8.30 14.80
C PRO A 310 4.87 -7.22 15.53
N TYR A 311 5.02 -7.37 16.84
CA TYR A 311 5.74 -6.38 17.67
C TYR A 311 7.27 -6.55 17.62
N HIS A 312 7.77 -7.55 16.90
CA HIS A 312 9.19 -7.80 16.61
C HIS A 312 10.12 -7.58 17.83
N ASP A 313 11.11 -6.71 17.70
CA ASP A 313 12.12 -6.44 18.74
C ASP A 313 11.51 -5.78 20.00
N LEU A 314 10.34 -5.14 19.88
CA LEU A 314 9.62 -4.53 21.00
C LEU A 314 8.51 -5.43 21.59
N ALA A 315 8.47 -6.72 21.26
CA ALA A 315 7.46 -7.64 21.77
C ALA A 315 7.44 -7.73 23.31
N SER A 316 8.57 -7.52 23.97
CA SER A 316 8.66 -7.49 25.44
C SER A 316 7.99 -6.27 26.08
N GLU A 317 7.75 -5.20 25.34
CA GLU A 317 7.05 -3.99 25.80
C GLU A 317 5.51 -4.20 25.80
N VAL A 318 5.02 -5.23 25.14
CA VAL A 318 3.60 -5.56 25.04
C VAL A 318 3.28 -6.73 25.95
N SER A 319 2.50 -6.48 27.00
CA SER A 319 2.08 -7.57 27.90
C SER A 319 1.19 -8.58 27.16
N SER A 320 1.21 -9.84 27.59
CA SER A 320 0.36 -10.89 27.01
C SER A 320 -1.13 -10.58 27.14
N GLU A 321 -1.52 -9.87 28.21
CA GLU A 321 -2.90 -9.38 28.39
C GLU A 321 -3.26 -8.37 27.29
N LEU A 322 -2.43 -7.33 27.10
CA LEU A 322 -2.67 -6.31 26.09
C LEU A 322 -2.70 -6.90 24.67
N ALA A 323 -1.78 -7.84 24.35
CA ALA A 323 -1.78 -8.53 23.07
C ALA A 323 -3.09 -9.33 22.85
N SER A 324 -3.59 -10.00 23.90
CA SER A 324 -4.84 -10.75 23.84
C SER A 324 -6.05 -9.82 23.67
N GLU A 325 -6.04 -8.64 24.29
CA GLU A 325 -7.07 -7.62 24.12
C GLU A 325 -7.09 -7.07 22.69
N VAL A 326 -5.94 -6.75 22.11
CA VAL A 326 -5.84 -6.30 20.71
C VAL A 326 -6.41 -7.35 19.75
N GLU A 327 -6.12 -8.63 19.97
CA GLU A 327 -6.69 -9.71 19.16
C GLU A 327 -8.21 -9.87 19.38
N ALA A 328 -8.71 -9.66 20.59
CA ALA A 328 -10.14 -9.67 20.88
C ALA A 328 -10.85 -8.49 20.17
N LEU A 329 -10.23 -7.30 20.16
CA LEU A 329 -10.73 -6.13 19.44
C LEU A 329 -10.77 -6.39 17.93
N ARG A 330 -9.72 -7.00 17.36
CA ARG A 330 -9.71 -7.39 15.95
C ARG A 330 -10.93 -8.25 15.61
N LYS A 331 -11.19 -9.29 16.39
CA LYS A 331 -12.36 -10.15 16.22
C LYS A 331 -13.66 -9.40 16.42
N GLY A 332 -13.70 -8.49 17.37
CA GLY A 332 -14.87 -7.67 17.67
C GLY A 332 -15.22 -6.70 16.52
N ILE A 333 -14.21 -6.09 15.87
CA ILE A 333 -14.41 -5.23 14.69
C ILE A 333 -14.93 -6.07 13.52
N ILE A 334 -14.31 -7.23 13.25
CA ILE A 334 -14.73 -8.13 12.17
C ILE A 334 -16.19 -8.59 12.36
N SER A 335 -16.58 -8.94 13.57
CA SER A 335 -17.95 -9.39 13.88
C SER A 335 -18.97 -8.24 13.98
N GLY A 336 -18.52 -6.97 13.95
CA GLY A 336 -19.37 -5.80 14.18
C GLY A 336 -19.80 -5.59 15.63
N SER A 337 -19.29 -6.35 16.59
CA SER A 337 -19.58 -6.16 18.03
C SER A 337 -18.85 -4.96 18.64
N ILE A 338 -17.77 -4.49 18.00
CA ILE A 338 -17.06 -3.25 18.32
C ILE A 338 -17.39 -2.21 17.24
N VAL A 339 -17.94 -1.07 17.67
CA VAL A 339 -18.15 0.10 16.82
C VAL A 339 -17.09 1.14 17.18
N MET A 340 -16.19 1.42 16.24
CA MET A 340 -14.94 2.16 16.50
C MET A 340 -15.15 3.63 16.86
N ASN A 341 -16.14 4.29 16.26
CA ASN A 341 -16.39 5.73 16.39
C ASN A 341 -17.46 6.08 17.44
N LYS A 342 -17.65 5.24 18.46
CA LYS A 342 -18.66 5.44 19.53
C LYS A 342 -18.05 5.46 20.92
#